data_c17549d3faebf39da3d02385bed73d00
#
_entry.id   c17549d3faebf39da3d02385bed73d00
#
_cell.length_a   1.000
_cell.length_b   1.000
_cell.length_c   1.000
_cell.angle_alpha   90.00
_cell.angle_beta   90.00
_cell.angle_gamma   90.00
#
_symmetry.space_group_name_H-M   'P 1'
#
loop_
_entity.id
_entity.type
_entity.pdbx_description
1 polymer ?
#
loop_
_entity_poly.entity_id
_entity_poly.type
_entity_poly.pdbx_seq_one_letter_code
_entity_poly.pdbx_strand_id
1 'polypeptide(L)'
;MKSLFKKILILIFICLLPTSKIFAEDKIRIGLVVPLSGEYSTIGDSIIKSTRLALNKINDEKFEIVPGDTKANPIDALKASKALYDQGIKIIIGPVFNESTKYLDELNDVTFISLTNKIYGNPPNVISAGVNAISQLQTIDKFRNLNEIQRTIFLIPKSDYRKEVEQAIKKTKLKLKDKFFYDMDPTLLTSQIEKVTRYTERKQNLLNEIERIENSSLINKEKKLEELNKKDTLGGINFDSVIIADFGESLKSVATSLLYTDVSSKRISYITLNQWFDNSLLKENSLQPIYFPSINKENFELFKVEYNNAYKKKANQLSF
;
A
#
# COMPACT_ATOMS: atom_id res chain seq x y z
N MET A 1 -13.71 80.95 18.10
CA MET A 1 -14.57 80.23 17.14
C MET A 1 -13.81 79.50 16.04
N LYS A 2 -12.87 80.05 15.31
CA LYS A 2 -12.16 79.33 14.21
C LYS A 2 -11.35 78.08 14.63
N SER A 3 -10.83 78.02 15.90
CA SER A 3 -10.06 76.85 16.38
C SER A 3 -10.97 75.67 16.74
N LEU A 4 -12.16 75.94 17.29
CA LEU A 4 -13.14 74.91 17.64
C LEU A 4 -13.71 74.29 16.37
N PHE A 5 -13.99 75.02 15.36
CA PHE A 5 -14.52 74.59 14.07
C PHE A 5 -13.50 73.69 13.34
N LYS A 6 -12.22 73.99 13.39
CA LYS A 6 -11.14 73.17 12.85
C LYS A 6 -11.04 71.79 13.56
N LYS A 7 -11.19 71.75 14.89
CA LYS A 7 -11.16 70.54 15.67
C LYS A 7 -12.42 69.64 15.41
N ILE A 8 -13.58 70.25 15.24
CA ILE A 8 -14.82 69.55 14.88
C ILE A 8 -14.72 69.00 13.44
N LEU A 9 -14.16 69.75 12.51
CA LEU A 9 -13.97 69.29 11.11
C LEU A 9 -12.98 68.11 11.00
N ILE A 10 -11.91 68.10 11.80
CA ILE A 10 -10.94 67.01 11.87
C ILE A 10 -11.60 65.74 12.49
N LEU A 11 -12.46 65.93 13.52
CA LEU A 11 -13.17 64.84 14.16
C LEU A 11 -14.18 64.15 13.19
N ILE A 12 -14.89 64.99 12.40
CA ILE A 12 -15.83 64.49 11.38
C ILE A 12 -15.07 63.77 10.23
N PHE A 13 -13.88 64.26 9.85
CA PHE A 13 -13.07 63.59 8.82
C PHE A 13 -12.50 62.24 9.25
N ILE A 14 -12.19 62.07 10.55
CA ILE A 14 -11.78 60.80 11.13
C ILE A 14 -12.94 59.78 11.17
N CYS A 15 -14.19 60.22 11.43
CA CYS A 15 -15.36 59.37 11.40
C CYS A 15 -15.83 58.96 9.98
N LEU A 16 -15.37 59.66 8.94
CA LEU A 16 -15.69 59.35 7.54
C LEU A 16 -14.64 58.46 6.84
N LEU A 17 -13.59 58.03 7.55
CA LEU A 17 -12.71 57.00 7.00
C LEU A 17 -13.54 55.69 6.80
N PRO A 18 -13.67 55.19 5.58
CA PRO A 18 -14.37 53.95 5.36
C PRO A 18 -13.65 52.89 6.18
N THR A 19 -14.35 52.34 7.20
CA THR A 19 -13.93 51.10 7.80
C THR A 19 -14.07 50.03 6.71
N SER A 20 -13.00 49.90 5.91
CA SER A 20 -12.89 48.71 5.06
C SER A 20 -13.05 47.51 5.98
N LYS A 21 -14.23 46.91 5.96
CA LYS A 21 -14.38 45.58 6.51
C LYS A 21 -13.37 44.76 5.75
N ILE A 22 -12.24 44.46 6.38
CA ILE A 22 -11.38 43.38 5.95
C ILE A 22 -12.27 42.15 6.08
N PHE A 23 -12.91 41.75 4.97
CA PHE A 23 -13.47 40.42 4.87
C PHE A 23 -12.28 39.51 5.01
N ALA A 24 -12.02 39.02 6.19
CA ALA A 24 -11.15 37.86 6.35
C ALA A 24 -11.77 36.80 5.47
N GLU A 25 -11.13 36.45 4.38
CA GLU A 25 -11.57 35.36 3.51
C GLU A 25 -11.62 34.12 4.39
N ASP A 26 -12.81 33.50 4.49
CA ASP A 26 -13.00 32.33 5.35
C ASP A 26 -12.06 31.22 4.91
N LYS A 27 -11.04 30.95 5.74
CA LYS A 27 -10.07 29.89 5.46
C LYS A 27 -10.71 28.52 5.59
N ILE A 28 -10.46 27.66 4.63
CA ILE A 28 -10.81 26.26 4.68
C ILE A 28 -9.78 25.58 5.60
N ARG A 29 -10.19 25.29 6.83
CA ARG A 29 -9.33 24.69 7.86
C ARG A 29 -9.45 23.16 7.82
N ILE A 30 -8.31 22.49 7.66
CA ILE A 30 -8.20 21.03 7.63
C ILE A 30 -7.29 20.60 8.78
N GLY A 31 -7.77 19.64 9.60
CA GLY A 31 -6.95 19.07 10.65
C GLY A 31 -5.89 18.12 10.09
N LEU A 32 -4.75 18.05 10.76
CA LEU A 32 -3.70 17.06 10.45
C LEU A 32 -3.23 16.41 11.75
N VAL A 33 -3.71 15.20 12.04
CA VAL A 33 -3.38 14.46 13.26
C VAL A 33 -2.33 13.39 12.97
N VAL A 34 -1.12 13.63 13.47
CA VAL A 34 0.06 12.79 13.25
C VAL A 34 0.89 12.71 14.55
N PRO A 35 1.79 11.71 14.71
CA PRO A 35 2.64 11.63 15.90
C PRO A 35 3.72 12.72 15.85
N LEU A 36 3.53 13.81 16.59
CA LEU A 36 4.50 14.92 16.67
C LEU A 36 5.48 14.77 17.81
N SER A 37 5.20 13.89 18.78
CA SER A 37 6.07 13.57 19.91
C SER A 37 6.18 12.04 20.08
N GLY A 38 7.14 11.60 20.90
CA GLY A 38 7.41 10.18 21.17
C GLY A 38 8.24 9.50 20.09
N GLU A 39 8.23 8.17 20.09
CA GLU A 39 9.07 7.30 19.25
C GLU A 39 8.89 7.57 17.75
N TYR A 40 7.65 7.84 17.31
CA TYR A 40 7.29 8.03 15.90
C TYR A 40 7.29 9.49 15.44
N SER A 41 7.84 10.40 16.24
CA SER A 41 7.83 11.86 15.95
C SER A 41 8.51 12.22 14.63
N THR A 42 9.52 11.45 14.22
CA THR A 42 10.20 11.64 12.92
C THR A 42 9.27 11.42 11.72
N ILE A 43 8.30 10.51 11.84
CA ILE A 43 7.26 10.26 10.82
C ILE A 43 6.33 11.47 10.75
N GLY A 44 5.83 11.93 11.90
CA GLY A 44 4.97 13.11 11.98
C GLY A 44 5.64 14.38 11.44
N ASP A 45 6.91 14.65 11.82
CA ASP A 45 7.71 15.77 11.28
C ASP A 45 7.82 15.70 9.76
N SER A 46 8.05 14.50 9.22
CA SER A 46 8.12 14.30 7.77
C SER A 46 6.79 14.59 7.08
N ILE A 47 5.67 14.12 7.63
CA ILE A 47 4.33 14.35 7.08
C ILE A 47 3.97 15.83 7.13
N ILE A 48 4.22 16.53 8.25
CA ILE A 48 4.00 18.00 8.35
C ILE A 48 4.76 18.75 7.25
N LYS A 49 6.04 18.40 7.04
CA LYS A 49 6.87 19.02 6.02
C LYS A 49 6.37 18.75 4.60
N SER A 50 5.96 17.52 4.34
CA SER A 50 5.38 17.15 3.03
C SER A 50 4.06 17.89 2.77
N THR A 51 3.21 17.99 3.79
CA THR A 51 1.97 18.78 3.70
C THR A 51 2.24 20.24 3.40
N ARG A 52 3.28 20.85 4.01
CA ARG A 52 3.70 22.22 3.67
C ARG A 52 4.19 22.34 2.22
N LEU A 53 4.95 21.37 1.72
CA LEU A 53 5.34 21.33 0.30
C LEU A 53 4.13 21.26 -0.62
N ALA A 54 3.15 20.43 -0.29
CA ALA A 54 1.91 20.31 -1.05
C ALA A 54 1.11 21.62 -1.06
N LEU A 55 0.97 22.27 0.10
CA LEU A 55 0.31 23.60 0.18
C LEU A 55 1.03 24.65 -0.65
N ASN A 56 2.35 24.69 -0.61
CA ASN A 56 3.13 25.63 -1.42
C ASN A 56 2.93 25.39 -2.93
N LYS A 57 2.73 24.15 -3.35
CA LYS A 57 2.41 23.80 -4.76
C LYS A 57 1.00 24.21 -5.15
N ILE A 58 0.03 24.03 -4.25
CA ILE A 58 -1.37 24.45 -4.46
C ILE A 58 -1.43 25.96 -4.59
N ASN A 59 -0.58 26.68 -3.84
CA ASN A 59 -0.47 28.14 -3.85
C ASN A 59 -1.83 28.87 -3.70
N ASP A 60 -2.67 28.37 -2.79
CA ASP A 60 -3.97 28.94 -2.45
C ASP A 60 -4.01 29.22 -0.95
N GLU A 61 -4.03 30.51 -0.59
CA GLU A 61 -4.02 30.99 0.80
C GLU A 61 -5.30 30.65 1.57
N LYS A 62 -6.33 30.17 0.89
CA LYS A 62 -7.59 29.72 1.51
C LYS A 62 -7.41 28.49 2.38
N PHE A 63 -6.43 27.64 2.08
CA PHE A 63 -6.20 26.43 2.84
C PHE A 63 -5.30 26.67 4.05
N GLU A 64 -5.76 26.22 5.21
CA GLU A 64 -5.00 26.22 6.46
C GLU A 64 -4.97 24.82 7.06
N ILE A 65 -3.78 24.32 7.36
CA ILE A 65 -3.59 23.03 8.05
C ILE A 65 -3.36 23.27 9.53
N VAL A 66 -4.20 22.66 10.36
CA VAL A 66 -4.11 22.77 11.82
C VAL A 66 -3.59 21.41 12.37
N PRO A 67 -2.36 21.37 12.91
CA PRO A 67 -1.78 20.11 13.38
C PRO A 67 -2.31 19.70 14.76
N GLY A 68 -2.36 18.38 15.00
CA GLY A 68 -2.63 17.76 16.29
C GLY A 68 -1.71 16.58 16.54
N ASP A 69 -1.25 16.43 17.78
CA ASP A 69 -0.32 15.35 18.16
C ASP A 69 -1.08 14.11 18.64
N THR A 70 -0.91 12.99 17.92
CA THR A 70 -1.51 11.70 18.28
C THR A 70 -0.64 10.87 19.22
N LYS A 71 0.62 11.21 19.38
CA LYS A 71 1.64 10.38 20.09
C LYS A 71 1.60 8.91 19.68
N ALA A 72 1.05 8.61 18.50
CA ALA A 72 0.85 7.26 17.97
C ALA A 72 -0.05 6.35 18.84
N ASN A 73 -0.96 6.91 19.64
CA ASN A 73 -1.89 6.14 20.45
C ASN A 73 -3.35 6.63 20.30
N PRO A 74 -4.36 5.78 20.59
CA PRO A 74 -5.76 6.09 20.32
C PRO A 74 -6.33 7.19 21.23
N ILE A 75 -5.87 7.31 22.47
CA ILE A 75 -6.41 8.30 23.43
C ILE A 75 -5.97 9.71 23.04
N ASP A 76 -4.67 9.90 22.76
CA ASP A 76 -4.15 11.20 22.34
C ASP A 76 -4.65 11.58 20.93
N ALA A 77 -4.83 10.59 20.03
CA ALA A 77 -5.45 10.83 18.73
C ALA A 77 -6.88 11.38 18.86
N LEU A 78 -7.72 10.77 19.70
CA LEU A 78 -9.07 11.28 20.00
C LEU A 78 -9.02 12.66 20.64
N LYS A 79 -8.15 12.87 21.63
CA LYS A 79 -8.01 14.18 22.30
C LYS A 79 -7.61 15.29 21.33
N ALA A 80 -6.63 15.04 20.49
CA ALA A 80 -6.19 16.00 19.46
C ALA A 80 -7.33 16.29 18.46
N SER A 81 -8.05 15.24 18.05
CA SER A 81 -9.19 15.39 17.12
C SER A 81 -10.35 16.16 17.73
N LYS A 82 -10.67 15.96 19.04
CA LYS A 82 -11.68 16.76 19.77
C LYS A 82 -11.30 18.23 19.82
N ALA A 83 -10.04 18.54 20.10
CA ALA A 83 -9.56 19.93 20.12
C ALA A 83 -9.64 20.62 18.74
N LEU A 84 -9.53 19.88 17.65
CA LEU A 84 -9.75 20.38 16.29
C LEU A 84 -11.26 20.56 15.99
N TYR A 85 -12.06 19.60 16.40
CA TYR A 85 -13.52 19.64 16.26
C TYR A 85 -14.12 20.86 16.99
N ASP A 86 -13.67 21.15 18.20
CA ASP A 86 -14.10 22.32 19.01
C ASP A 86 -13.77 23.66 18.30
N GLN A 87 -12.81 23.64 17.37
CA GLN A 87 -12.47 24.77 16.50
C GLN A 87 -13.29 24.79 15.20
N GLY A 88 -14.29 23.90 15.04
CA GLY A 88 -15.15 23.80 13.85
C GLY A 88 -14.56 22.97 12.70
N ILE A 89 -13.43 22.26 12.90
CA ILE A 89 -12.80 21.46 11.87
C ILE A 89 -13.48 20.10 11.78
N LYS A 90 -14.02 19.76 10.61
CA LYS A 90 -14.76 18.51 10.35
C LYS A 90 -14.08 17.58 9.35
N ILE A 91 -12.99 18.01 8.72
CA ILE A 91 -12.15 17.18 7.84
C ILE A 91 -10.77 17.10 8.47
N ILE A 92 -10.33 15.89 8.80
CA ILE A 92 -9.06 15.64 9.45
C ILE A 92 -8.25 14.61 8.65
N ILE A 93 -7.06 14.96 8.22
CA ILE A 93 -6.07 14.06 7.63
C ILE A 93 -5.32 13.35 8.74
N GLY A 94 -5.20 12.03 8.66
CA GLY A 94 -4.66 11.18 9.71
C GLY A 94 -5.77 10.41 10.45
N PRO A 95 -5.42 9.65 11.48
CA PRO A 95 -4.06 9.37 11.95
C PRO A 95 -3.26 8.46 10.99
N VAL A 96 -1.97 8.28 11.32
CA VAL A 96 -1.06 7.43 10.53
C VAL A 96 -1.28 5.94 10.83
N PHE A 97 -1.36 5.61 12.10
CA PHE A 97 -1.44 4.23 12.57
C PHE A 97 -2.88 3.77 12.79
N ASN A 98 -3.16 2.52 12.43
CA ASN A 98 -4.49 1.93 12.58
C ASN A 98 -4.98 1.95 14.03
N GLU A 99 -4.13 1.62 15.00
CA GLU A 99 -4.50 1.65 16.43
C GLU A 99 -5.00 3.03 16.87
N SER A 100 -4.45 4.09 16.29
CA SER A 100 -4.87 5.47 16.58
C SER A 100 -6.26 5.82 16.07
N THR A 101 -6.92 4.95 15.27
CA THR A 101 -8.28 5.18 14.76
C THR A 101 -9.38 4.68 15.72
N LYS A 102 -9.02 3.90 16.75
CA LYS A 102 -9.92 3.05 17.53
C LYS A 102 -11.13 3.74 18.17
N TYR A 103 -11.01 5.00 18.53
CA TYR A 103 -12.09 5.75 19.24
C TYR A 103 -12.61 6.95 18.43
N LEU A 104 -12.27 7.05 17.15
CA LEU A 104 -12.62 8.21 16.33
C LEU A 104 -14.11 8.25 15.94
N ASP A 105 -14.85 7.16 16.12
CA ASP A 105 -16.31 7.08 15.99
C ASP A 105 -17.05 7.92 17.04
N GLU A 106 -16.40 8.31 18.13
CA GLU A 106 -16.97 9.31 19.06
C GLU A 106 -17.20 10.67 18.38
N LEU A 107 -16.51 10.97 17.30
CA LEU A 107 -16.64 12.19 16.49
C LEU A 107 -17.34 11.88 15.16
N ASN A 108 -18.56 11.40 15.22
CA ASN A 108 -19.32 10.91 14.05
C ASN A 108 -19.54 11.95 12.94
N ASP A 109 -19.52 13.25 13.30
CA ASP A 109 -19.62 14.38 12.36
C ASP A 109 -18.29 14.76 11.69
N VAL A 110 -17.19 14.11 12.06
CA VAL A 110 -15.85 14.33 11.49
C VAL A 110 -15.53 13.25 10.50
N THR A 111 -15.06 13.63 9.34
CA THR A 111 -14.49 12.71 8.35
C THR A 111 -12.98 12.64 8.52
N PHE A 112 -12.47 11.46 8.82
CA PHE A 112 -11.03 11.18 8.91
C PHE A 112 -10.53 10.56 7.63
N ILE A 113 -9.50 11.18 7.04
CA ILE A 113 -8.73 10.62 5.92
C ILE A 113 -7.44 10.02 6.50
N SER A 114 -7.56 8.81 7.03
CA SER A 114 -6.46 8.14 7.70
C SER A 114 -5.38 7.68 6.71
N LEU A 115 -4.12 7.87 7.08
CA LEU A 115 -2.97 7.42 6.28
C LEU A 115 -2.66 5.93 6.47
N THR A 116 -3.47 5.21 7.25
CA THR A 116 -3.35 3.75 7.42
C THR A 116 -3.64 3.01 6.11
N ASN A 117 -2.98 1.89 5.92
CA ASN A 117 -3.27 0.93 4.85
C ASN A 117 -4.31 -0.13 5.23
N LYS A 118 -4.76 -0.15 6.48
CA LYS A 118 -5.78 -1.09 6.98
C LYS A 118 -7.17 -0.68 6.52
N ILE A 119 -7.96 -1.65 6.05
CA ILE A 119 -9.35 -1.47 5.62
C ILE A 119 -10.35 -2.24 6.48
N TYR A 120 -9.84 -3.08 7.38
CA TYR A 120 -10.64 -3.93 8.26
C TYR A 120 -10.68 -3.35 9.68
N GLY A 121 -11.89 -3.22 10.24
CA GLY A 121 -12.08 -2.79 11.62
C GLY A 121 -11.96 -1.28 11.87
N ASN A 122 -11.87 -0.46 10.82
CA ASN A 122 -11.90 0.99 10.97
C ASN A 122 -13.30 1.49 11.38
N PRO A 123 -13.39 2.54 12.18
CA PRO A 123 -14.64 3.27 12.42
C PRO A 123 -15.30 3.74 11.11
N PRO A 124 -16.64 3.87 11.06
CA PRO A 124 -17.37 4.18 9.83
C PRO A 124 -17.05 5.57 9.24
N ASN A 125 -16.60 6.51 10.05
CA ASN A 125 -16.19 7.86 9.67
C ASN A 125 -14.71 7.97 9.30
N VAL A 126 -13.97 6.83 9.25
CA VAL A 126 -12.56 6.76 8.90
C VAL A 126 -12.39 6.14 7.51
N ILE A 127 -11.86 6.92 6.57
CA ILE A 127 -11.51 6.51 5.23
C ILE A 127 -10.01 6.18 5.18
N SER A 128 -9.66 4.94 4.84
CA SER A 128 -8.26 4.57 4.62
C SER A 128 -7.76 5.11 3.29
N ALA A 129 -6.81 6.05 3.32
CA ALA A 129 -6.20 6.68 2.15
C ALA A 129 -4.81 6.10 1.82
N GLY A 130 -4.22 5.30 2.71
CA GLY A 130 -2.96 4.61 2.43
C GLY A 130 -3.10 3.54 1.33
N VAL A 131 -1.97 3.13 0.77
CA VAL A 131 -1.90 2.05 -0.23
C VAL A 131 -2.37 0.75 0.43
N ASN A 132 -3.64 0.42 0.27
CA ASN A 132 -4.30 -0.70 0.91
C ASN A 132 -4.49 -1.90 -0.03
N ALA A 133 -4.89 -3.04 0.51
CA ALA A 133 -5.06 -4.27 -0.26
C ALA A 133 -6.10 -4.13 -1.40
N ILE A 134 -7.14 -3.29 -1.27
CA ILE A 134 -8.12 -3.08 -2.34
C ILE A 134 -7.46 -2.39 -3.54
N SER A 135 -6.78 -1.26 -3.31
CA SER A 135 -6.12 -0.49 -4.39
C SER A 135 -5.05 -1.32 -5.09
N GLN A 136 -4.32 -2.13 -4.33
CA GLN A 136 -3.32 -3.05 -4.87
C GLN A 136 -3.96 -4.13 -5.76
N LEU A 137 -5.01 -4.80 -5.29
CA LEU A 137 -5.68 -5.85 -6.07
C LEU A 137 -6.39 -5.28 -7.31
N GLN A 138 -6.92 -4.06 -7.25
CA GLN A 138 -7.45 -3.39 -8.44
C GLN A 138 -6.37 -3.13 -9.49
N THR A 139 -5.17 -2.75 -9.06
CA THR A 139 -4.02 -2.54 -9.95
C THR A 139 -3.54 -3.87 -10.54
N ILE A 140 -3.48 -4.92 -9.73
CA ILE A 140 -3.15 -6.28 -10.18
C ILE A 140 -4.18 -6.78 -11.20
N ASP A 141 -5.47 -6.54 -10.97
CA ASP A 141 -6.50 -6.96 -11.92
C ASP A 141 -6.39 -6.26 -13.28
N LYS A 142 -6.10 -4.96 -13.27
CA LYS A 142 -5.78 -4.21 -14.50
C LYS A 142 -4.57 -4.79 -15.23
N PHE A 143 -3.49 -5.09 -14.50
CA PHE A 143 -2.28 -5.70 -15.07
C PHE A 143 -2.59 -7.06 -15.70
N ARG A 144 -3.36 -7.91 -15.02
CA ARG A 144 -3.77 -9.22 -15.54
C ARG A 144 -4.57 -9.10 -16.83
N ASN A 145 -5.54 -8.18 -16.86
CA ASN A 145 -6.36 -7.97 -18.05
C ASN A 145 -5.54 -7.44 -19.25
N LEU A 146 -4.60 -6.53 -19.01
CA LEU A 146 -3.70 -5.99 -20.04
C LEU A 146 -2.74 -7.04 -20.61
N ASN A 147 -2.38 -8.06 -19.82
CA ASN A 147 -1.47 -9.13 -20.21
C ASN A 147 -2.19 -10.45 -20.52
N GLU A 148 -3.53 -10.42 -20.67
CA GLU A 148 -4.36 -11.58 -21.02
C GLU A 148 -4.20 -12.79 -20.06
N ILE A 149 -3.86 -12.52 -18.78
CA ILE A 149 -3.69 -13.53 -17.74
C ILE A 149 -5.05 -14.00 -17.25
N GLN A 150 -5.37 -15.29 -17.43
CA GLN A 150 -6.72 -15.81 -17.16
C GLN A 150 -6.80 -16.70 -15.93
N ARG A 151 -5.79 -17.54 -15.70
CA ARG A 151 -5.82 -18.59 -14.66
C ARG A 151 -4.88 -18.26 -13.51
N THR A 152 -5.32 -17.32 -12.68
CA THR A 152 -4.54 -16.87 -11.52
C THR A 152 -4.93 -17.62 -10.26
N ILE A 153 -3.94 -18.16 -9.56
CA ILE A 153 -4.10 -18.65 -8.18
C ILE A 153 -3.60 -17.58 -7.19
N PHE A 154 -4.11 -17.65 -5.96
CA PHE A 154 -3.69 -16.73 -4.90
C PHE A 154 -3.17 -17.52 -3.69
N LEU A 155 -1.91 -17.29 -3.32
CA LEU A 155 -1.26 -17.85 -2.14
C LEU A 155 -1.36 -16.83 -1.01
N ILE A 156 -2.02 -17.18 0.08
CA ILE A 156 -2.32 -16.30 1.21
C ILE A 156 -1.74 -16.95 2.48
N PRO A 157 -0.82 -16.28 3.20
CA PRO A 157 -0.28 -16.81 4.44
C PRO A 157 -1.35 -16.81 5.55
N LYS A 158 -1.30 -17.77 6.46
CA LYS A 158 -2.10 -17.82 7.68
C LYS A 158 -1.57 -16.85 8.73
N SER A 159 -1.68 -15.58 8.44
CA SER A 159 -1.23 -14.45 9.28
C SER A 159 -2.39 -13.52 9.61
N ASP A 160 -2.17 -12.51 10.45
CA ASP A 160 -3.16 -11.48 10.77
C ASP A 160 -3.58 -10.68 9.54
N TYR A 161 -2.70 -10.57 8.54
CA TYR A 161 -2.98 -9.89 7.27
C TYR A 161 -4.00 -10.62 6.39
N ARG A 162 -4.25 -11.91 6.65
CA ARG A 162 -5.18 -12.74 5.88
C ARG A 162 -6.57 -12.10 5.76
N LYS A 163 -7.13 -11.60 6.87
CA LYS A 163 -8.49 -11.01 6.89
C LYS A 163 -8.58 -9.80 5.97
N GLU A 164 -7.54 -8.98 5.96
CA GLU A 164 -7.43 -7.80 5.09
C GLU A 164 -7.45 -8.21 3.60
N VAL A 165 -6.65 -9.20 3.23
CA VAL A 165 -6.56 -9.73 1.87
C VAL A 165 -7.87 -10.36 1.42
N GLU A 166 -8.48 -11.21 2.24
CA GLU A 166 -9.77 -11.86 1.91
C GLU A 166 -10.88 -10.84 1.70
N GLN A 167 -10.94 -9.79 2.52
CA GLN A 167 -11.90 -8.71 2.36
C GLN A 167 -11.64 -7.89 1.09
N ALA A 168 -10.38 -7.63 0.77
CA ALA A 168 -10.01 -6.95 -0.47
C ALA A 168 -10.40 -7.77 -1.71
N ILE A 169 -10.15 -9.07 -1.72
CA ILE A 169 -10.59 -9.98 -2.80
C ILE A 169 -12.11 -9.89 -3.00
N LYS A 170 -12.88 -9.94 -1.90
CA LYS A 170 -14.33 -9.84 -1.95
C LYS A 170 -14.81 -8.49 -2.52
N LYS A 171 -14.20 -7.39 -2.07
CA LYS A 171 -14.58 -6.02 -2.50
C LYS A 171 -14.19 -5.72 -3.95
N THR A 172 -13.05 -6.22 -4.41
CA THR A 172 -12.57 -6.01 -5.79
C THR A 172 -13.24 -6.95 -6.79
N LYS A 173 -13.92 -8.02 -6.33
CA LYS A 173 -14.49 -9.07 -7.18
C LYS A 173 -13.43 -9.72 -8.09
N LEU A 174 -12.19 -9.77 -7.64
CA LEU A 174 -11.06 -10.33 -8.38
C LEU A 174 -11.36 -11.78 -8.78
N LYS A 175 -11.35 -12.06 -10.08
CA LYS A 175 -11.57 -13.42 -10.61
C LYS A 175 -10.30 -14.25 -10.42
N LEU A 176 -10.39 -15.22 -9.55
CA LEU A 176 -9.32 -16.17 -9.27
C LEU A 176 -9.73 -17.57 -9.71
N LYS A 177 -8.77 -18.35 -10.20
CA LYS A 177 -8.96 -19.78 -10.42
C LYS A 177 -9.11 -20.52 -9.11
N ASP A 178 -8.22 -20.21 -8.13
CA ASP A 178 -8.26 -20.80 -6.79
C ASP A 178 -7.54 -19.92 -5.77
N LYS A 179 -7.79 -20.20 -4.48
CA LYS A 179 -7.12 -19.57 -3.32
C LYS A 179 -6.58 -20.65 -2.42
N PHE A 180 -5.30 -20.54 -2.07
CA PHE A 180 -4.62 -21.46 -1.18
C PHE A 180 -4.10 -20.73 0.04
N PHE A 181 -4.42 -21.27 1.21
CA PHE A 181 -3.90 -20.78 2.48
C PHE A 181 -2.74 -21.68 2.91
N TYR A 182 -1.60 -21.07 3.20
CA TYR A 182 -0.42 -21.81 3.61
C TYR A 182 0.07 -21.38 4.98
N ASP A 183 0.73 -22.29 5.66
CA ASP A 183 1.40 -22.06 6.92
C ASP A 183 2.79 -21.48 6.65
N MET A 184 3.18 -20.45 7.40
CA MET A 184 4.47 -19.77 7.22
C MET A 184 5.65 -20.58 7.79
N ASP A 185 5.40 -21.69 8.49
CA ASP A 185 6.44 -22.57 8.96
C ASP A 185 7.23 -23.15 7.76
N PRO A 186 8.53 -22.88 7.64
CA PRO A 186 9.33 -23.36 6.51
C PRO A 186 9.33 -24.90 6.35
N THR A 187 9.14 -25.64 7.44
CA THR A 187 9.11 -27.10 7.43
C THR A 187 7.85 -27.64 6.74
N LEU A 188 6.76 -26.89 6.76
CA LEU A 188 5.48 -27.25 6.14
C LEU A 188 5.30 -26.62 4.75
N LEU A 189 5.95 -25.48 4.49
CA LEU A 189 5.73 -24.67 3.30
C LEU A 189 5.93 -25.45 2.01
N THR A 190 7.07 -26.13 1.84
CA THR A 190 7.39 -26.85 0.62
C THR A 190 6.36 -27.91 0.31
N SER A 191 5.94 -28.72 1.29
CA SER A 191 4.92 -29.76 1.09
C SER A 191 3.54 -29.19 0.71
N GLN A 192 3.21 -28.00 1.19
CA GLN A 192 1.98 -27.32 0.81
C GLN A 192 2.06 -26.79 -0.65
N ILE A 193 3.20 -26.26 -1.06
CA ILE A 193 3.43 -25.81 -2.44
C ILE A 193 3.48 -26.98 -3.42
N GLU A 194 4.04 -28.13 -3.04
CA GLU A 194 3.98 -29.38 -3.83
C GLU A 194 2.53 -29.77 -4.16
N LYS A 195 1.61 -29.69 -3.19
CA LYS A 195 0.18 -29.97 -3.41
C LYS A 195 -0.45 -28.98 -4.39
N VAL A 196 -0.19 -27.67 -4.22
CA VAL A 196 -0.73 -26.60 -5.08
C VAL A 196 -0.25 -26.76 -6.53
N THR A 197 1.00 -27.14 -6.71
CA THR A 197 1.64 -27.31 -8.03
C THR A 197 1.46 -28.71 -8.62
N ARG A 198 0.87 -29.63 -7.89
CA ARG A 198 0.73 -31.06 -8.27
C ARG A 198 2.10 -31.69 -8.58
N TYR A 199 3.13 -31.33 -7.83
CA TYR A 199 4.51 -31.69 -8.11
C TYR A 199 4.71 -33.21 -8.15
N THR A 200 4.22 -33.93 -7.15
CA THR A 200 4.34 -35.39 -7.05
C THR A 200 3.74 -36.10 -8.27
N GLU A 201 2.56 -35.68 -8.72
CA GLU A 201 1.91 -36.21 -9.91
C GLU A 201 2.72 -35.94 -11.16
N ARG A 202 3.19 -34.67 -11.35
CA ARG A 202 4.00 -34.31 -12.51
C ARG A 202 5.36 -35.03 -12.53
N LYS A 203 5.94 -35.28 -11.37
CA LYS A 203 7.17 -36.07 -11.25
C LYS A 203 6.92 -37.53 -11.62
N GLN A 204 5.82 -38.13 -11.16
CA GLN A 204 5.42 -39.50 -11.51
C GLN A 204 5.16 -39.63 -13.03
N ASN A 205 4.53 -38.64 -13.64
CA ASN A 205 4.33 -38.60 -15.10
C ASN A 205 5.65 -38.62 -15.86
N LEU A 206 6.69 -37.91 -15.37
CA LEU A 206 8.01 -37.99 -15.96
C LEU A 206 8.63 -39.38 -15.87
N LEU A 207 8.57 -40.00 -14.70
CA LEU A 207 9.09 -41.36 -14.48
C LEU A 207 8.38 -42.40 -15.37
N ASN A 208 7.07 -42.33 -15.44
CA ASN A 208 6.27 -43.22 -16.29
C ASN A 208 6.61 -43.01 -17.79
N GLU A 209 6.86 -41.79 -18.23
CA GLU A 209 7.21 -41.51 -19.60
C GLU A 209 8.64 -42.01 -19.94
N ILE A 210 9.59 -41.86 -19.02
CA ILE A 210 10.94 -42.44 -19.16
C ILE A 210 10.85 -43.94 -19.31
N GLU A 211 10.14 -44.63 -18.40
CA GLU A 211 9.95 -46.08 -18.46
C GLU A 211 9.27 -46.52 -19.78
N ARG A 212 8.26 -45.78 -20.22
CA ARG A 212 7.58 -46.03 -21.50
C ARG A 212 8.55 -45.94 -22.70
N ILE A 213 9.42 -44.92 -22.71
CA ILE A 213 10.41 -44.73 -23.77
C ILE A 213 11.50 -45.82 -23.67
N GLU A 214 11.96 -46.17 -22.47
CA GLU A 214 12.94 -47.24 -22.25
C GLU A 214 12.47 -48.60 -22.80
N ASN A 215 11.17 -48.90 -22.67
CA ASN A 215 10.58 -50.17 -23.15
C ASN A 215 10.08 -50.08 -24.61
N SER A 216 10.32 -48.94 -25.31
CA SER A 216 9.88 -48.74 -26.69
C SER A 216 10.96 -49.15 -27.70
N SER A 217 10.55 -49.46 -28.93
CA SER A 217 11.41 -49.69 -30.09
C SER A 217 11.64 -48.44 -30.96
N LEU A 218 11.55 -47.28 -30.39
CA LEU A 218 11.71 -46.03 -31.14
C LEU A 218 13.12 -45.82 -31.65
N ILE A 219 13.28 -45.42 -32.91
CA ILE A 219 14.56 -45.18 -33.56
C ILE A 219 15.36 -44.07 -32.85
N ASN A 220 14.66 -43.05 -32.28
CA ASN A 220 15.30 -41.91 -31.59
C ASN A 220 15.18 -42.00 -30.05
N LYS A 221 15.11 -43.22 -29.50
CA LYS A 221 14.95 -43.51 -28.08
C LYS A 221 15.97 -42.80 -27.20
N GLU A 222 17.26 -42.93 -27.49
CA GLU A 222 18.34 -42.34 -26.70
C GLU A 222 18.23 -40.82 -26.60
N LYS A 223 17.97 -40.12 -27.72
CA LYS A 223 17.77 -38.70 -27.74
C LYS A 223 16.57 -38.28 -26.89
N LYS A 224 15.44 -39.01 -26.96
CA LYS A 224 14.25 -38.73 -26.14
C LYS A 224 14.52 -38.94 -24.66
N LEU A 225 15.24 -39.97 -24.28
CA LEU A 225 15.64 -40.23 -22.90
C LEU A 225 16.55 -39.12 -22.38
N GLU A 226 17.50 -38.65 -23.17
CA GLU A 226 18.36 -37.52 -22.82
C GLU A 226 17.54 -36.22 -22.59
N GLU A 227 16.53 -35.96 -23.43
CA GLU A 227 15.63 -34.82 -23.28
C GLU A 227 14.74 -34.92 -22.05
N LEU A 228 14.25 -36.13 -21.69
CA LEU A 228 13.42 -36.37 -20.49
C LEU A 228 14.25 -36.27 -19.22
N ASN A 229 15.47 -36.82 -19.22
CA ASN A 229 16.36 -36.79 -18.05
C ASN A 229 16.86 -35.37 -17.69
N LYS A 230 16.70 -34.38 -18.58
CA LYS A 230 16.95 -32.98 -18.30
C LYS A 230 15.78 -32.25 -17.64
N LYS A 231 14.63 -32.93 -17.45
CA LYS A 231 13.42 -32.34 -16.86
C LYS A 231 13.27 -32.77 -15.41
N ASP A 232 12.71 -31.89 -14.60
CA ASP A 232 12.33 -32.21 -13.21
C ASP A 232 10.93 -32.77 -13.12
N THR A 233 10.04 -32.39 -14.04
CA THR A 233 8.66 -32.84 -14.09
C THR A 233 8.14 -32.97 -15.53
N LEU A 234 7.06 -33.73 -15.71
CA LEU A 234 6.33 -33.81 -16.97
C LEU A 234 4.86 -33.46 -16.78
N GLY A 235 4.36 -32.64 -17.68
CA GLY A 235 3.00 -32.10 -17.62
C GLY A 235 2.96 -30.65 -17.15
N GLY A 236 1.90 -29.96 -17.58
CA GLY A 236 1.70 -28.55 -17.27
C GLY A 236 1.07 -28.32 -15.90
N ILE A 237 1.32 -27.18 -15.34
CA ILE A 237 0.50 -26.63 -14.27
C ILE A 237 -0.80 -26.06 -14.85
N ASN A 238 -1.83 -25.98 -14.04
CA ASN A 238 -3.16 -25.56 -14.49
C ASN A 238 -3.43 -24.06 -14.28
N PHE A 239 -2.39 -23.25 -14.02
CA PHE A 239 -2.45 -21.79 -13.86
C PHE A 239 -1.31 -21.12 -14.62
N ASP A 240 -1.47 -19.85 -14.95
CA ASP A 240 -0.53 -19.03 -15.73
C ASP A 240 0.03 -17.87 -14.91
N SER A 241 -0.50 -17.65 -13.71
CA SER A 241 0.02 -16.68 -12.75
C SER A 241 -0.27 -17.06 -11.31
N VAL A 242 0.54 -16.54 -10.41
CA VAL A 242 0.38 -16.67 -8.96
C VAL A 242 0.46 -15.28 -8.31
N ILE A 243 -0.53 -14.93 -7.49
CA ILE A 243 -0.44 -13.80 -6.58
C ILE A 243 0.02 -14.33 -5.23
N ILE A 244 1.04 -13.72 -4.64
CA ILE A 244 1.62 -14.11 -3.35
C ILE A 244 1.44 -12.94 -2.39
N ALA A 245 0.59 -13.09 -1.36
CA ALA A 245 0.33 -12.05 -0.35
C ALA A 245 1.36 -12.07 0.78
N ASP A 246 2.64 -12.05 0.44
CA ASP A 246 3.72 -12.13 1.41
C ASP A 246 4.83 -11.12 1.13
N PHE A 247 5.76 -10.96 2.08
CA PHE A 247 6.77 -9.93 2.08
C PHE A 247 8.13 -10.49 2.55
N GLY A 248 9.21 -9.80 2.21
CA GLY A 248 10.55 -10.08 2.73
C GLY A 248 10.99 -11.54 2.57
N GLU A 249 11.54 -12.13 3.61
CA GLU A 249 12.09 -13.48 3.60
C GLU A 249 11.02 -14.57 3.38
N SER A 250 9.80 -14.37 3.91
CA SER A 250 8.71 -15.31 3.69
C SER A 250 8.33 -15.40 2.21
N LEU A 251 8.25 -14.26 1.51
CA LEU A 251 8.04 -14.23 0.06
C LEU A 251 9.13 -14.98 -0.70
N LYS A 252 10.42 -14.81 -0.31
CA LYS A 252 11.53 -15.54 -0.92
C LYS A 252 11.40 -17.05 -0.72
N SER A 253 10.98 -17.48 0.46
CA SER A 253 10.76 -18.89 0.78
C SER A 253 9.65 -19.50 -0.07
N VAL A 254 8.53 -18.79 -0.27
CA VAL A 254 7.45 -19.24 -1.18
C VAL A 254 7.96 -19.35 -2.61
N ALA A 255 8.68 -18.36 -3.12
CA ALA A 255 9.22 -18.37 -4.46
C ALA A 255 10.23 -19.50 -4.68
N THR A 256 11.09 -19.76 -3.70
CA THR A 256 12.03 -20.91 -3.72
C THR A 256 11.30 -22.24 -3.74
N SER A 257 10.24 -22.38 -2.95
CA SER A 257 9.40 -23.60 -2.95
C SER A 257 8.67 -23.79 -4.28
N LEU A 258 8.19 -22.73 -4.91
CA LEU A 258 7.62 -22.78 -6.27
C LEU A 258 8.66 -23.23 -7.29
N LEU A 259 9.88 -22.65 -7.25
CA LEU A 259 10.97 -23.02 -8.13
C LEU A 259 11.38 -24.50 -7.94
N TYR A 260 11.49 -24.96 -6.68
CA TYR A 260 11.75 -26.36 -6.34
C TYR A 260 10.72 -27.30 -6.98
N THR A 261 9.46 -26.89 -7.06
CA THR A 261 8.38 -27.66 -7.69
C THR A 261 8.31 -27.48 -9.22
N ASP A 262 9.37 -27.03 -9.87
CA ASP A 262 9.44 -26.74 -11.32
C ASP A 262 8.37 -25.74 -11.79
N VAL A 263 8.07 -24.76 -10.94
CA VAL A 263 7.22 -23.61 -11.28
C VAL A 263 8.08 -22.36 -11.19
N SER A 264 8.44 -21.78 -12.34
CA SER A 264 9.38 -20.67 -12.42
C SER A 264 8.67 -19.37 -12.82
N SER A 265 9.12 -18.24 -12.27
CA SER A 265 8.69 -16.89 -12.66
C SER A 265 8.95 -16.57 -14.14
N LYS A 266 9.84 -17.32 -14.81
CA LYS A 266 10.09 -17.22 -16.25
C LYS A 266 8.99 -17.88 -17.11
N ARG A 267 8.21 -18.78 -16.54
CA ARG A 267 7.12 -19.51 -17.24
C ARG A 267 5.74 -19.00 -16.89
N ILE A 268 5.56 -18.50 -15.67
CA ILE A 268 4.31 -17.91 -15.20
C ILE A 268 4.55 -16.57 -14.54
N SER A 269 3.54 -15.71 -14.51
CA SER A 269 3.68 -14.40 -13.87
C SER A 269 3.63 -14.53 -12.35
N TYR A 270 4.73 -14.19 -11.69
CA TYR A 270 4.75 -13.99 -10.24
C TYR A 270 4.32 -12.56 -9.93
N ILE A 271 3.25 -12.43 -9.16
CA ILE A 271 2.66 -11.14 -8.78
C ILE A 271 2.64 -11.08 -7.25
N THR A 272 3.07 -9.98 -6.66
CA THR A 272 3.01 -9.78 -5.21
C THR A 272 2.27 -8.50 -4.87
N LEU A 273 2.04 -8.27 -3.58
CA LEU A 273 1.60 -6.98 -3.09
C LEU A 273 2.76 -5.98 -3.11
N ASN A 274 2.50 -4.71 -2.83
CA ASN A 274 3.51 -3.66 -2.85
C ASN A 274 4.71 -4.00 -1.95
N GLN A 275 5.91 -3.96 -2.51
CA GLN A 275 7.17 -4.26 -1.84
C GLN A 275 7.99 -3.00 -1.51
N TRP A 276 7.44 -1.82 -1.66
CA TRP A 276 8.08 -0.53 -1.34
C TRP A 276 9.50 -0.38 -1.90
N PHE A 277 9.73 -0.90 -3.12
CA PHE A 277 11.05 -0.87 -3.78
C PHE A 277 12.16 -1.58 -2.99
N ASP A 278 11.83 -2.69 -2.33
CA ASP A 278 12.82 -3.51 -1.61
C ASP A 278 13.87 -4.09 -2.58
N ASN A 279 15.06 -3.50 -2.55
CA ASN A 279 16.16 -3.91 -3.42
C ASN A 279 16.64 -5.35 -3.13
N SER A 280 16.38 -5.91 -1.96
CA SER A 280 16.76 -7.28 -1.63
C SER A 280 15.95 -8.28 -2.46
N LEU A 281 14.66 -8.00 -2.67
CA LEU A 281 13.77 -8.81 -3.51
C LEU A 281 14.12 -8.70 -5.00
N LEU A 282 14.57 -7.51 -5.45
CA LEU A 282 14.95 -7.30 -6.85
C LEU A 282 16.22 -8.06 -7.25
N LYS A 283 17.03 -8.52 -6.28
CA LYS A 283 18.23 -9.32 -6.49
C LYS A 283 18.00 -10.82 -6.34
N GLU A 284 16.82 -11.23 -5.89
CA GLU A 284 16.50 -12.64 -5.65
C GLU A 284 16.14 -13.34 -6.96
N ASN A 285 16.98 -14.25 -7.40
CA ASN A 285 16.83 -14.94 -8.69
C ASN A 285 15.56 -15.79 -8.79
N SER A 286 15.11 -16.39 -7.68
CA SER A 286 13.89 -17.20 -7.64
C SER A 286 12.62 -16.39 -7.90
N LEU A 287 12.68 -15.07 -7.70
CA LEU A 287 11.59 -14.12 -7.88
C LEU A 287 11.61 -13.43 -9.27
N GLN A 288 12.68 -13.52 -10.05
CA GLN A 288 12.80 -12.71 -11.28
C GLN A 288 12.28 -13.42 -12.52
N PRO A 289 11.40 -12.79 -13.31
CA PRO A 289 10.76 -11.49 -13.08
C PRO A 289 9.63 -11.55 -12.03
N ILE A 290 9.48 -10.48 -11.23
CA ILE A 290 8.39 -10.29 -10.28
C ILE A 290 7.63 -9.00 -10.60
N TYR A 291 6.32 -9.03 -10.46
CA TYR A 291 5.43 -7.90 -10.67
C TYR A 291 4.74 -7.51 -9.36
N PHE A 292 4.64 -6.23 -9.10
CA PHE A 292 3.90 -5.73 -7.92
C PHE A 292 3.33 -4.34 -8.18
N PRO A 293 2.16 -4.02 -7.60
CA PRO A 293 1.60 -2.68 -7.64
C PRO A 293 2.50 -1.74 -6.85
N SER A 294 2.73 -0.56 -7.39
CA SER A 294 3.60 0.43 -6.75
C SER A 294 3.03 1.83 -6.94
N ILE A 295 3.46 2.76 -6.08
CA ILE A 295 3.37 4.18 -6.36
C ILE A 295 4.25 4.52 -7.56
N ASN A 296 3.99 5.68 -8.19
CA ASN A 296 4.85 6.15 -9.28
C ASN A 296 6.26 6.42 -8.76
N LYS A 297 7.23 5.60 -9.19
CA LYS A 297 8.62 5.69 -8.75
C LYS A 297 9.27 7.03 -9.12
N GLU A 298 9.00 7.53 -10.32
CA GLU A 298 9.54 8.79 -10.81
C GLU A 298 9.06 9.97 -9.96
N ASN A 299 7.76 10.05 -9.70
CA ASN A 299 7.19 11.06 -8.81
C ASN A 299 7.75 10.97 -7.38
N PHE A 300 7.98 9.76 -6.90
CA PHE A 300 8.60 9.56 -5.58
C PHE A 300 10.04 10.05 -5.53
N GLU A 301 10.85 9.81 -6.57
CA GLU A 301 12.21 10.32 -6.65
C GLU A 301 12.22 11.85 -6.73
N LEU A 302 11.35 12.46 -7.54
CA LEU A 302 11.18 13.91 -7.61
C LEU A 302 10.81 14.51 -6.24
N PHE A 303 9.84 13.91 -5.56
CA PHE A 303 9.45 14.34 -4.21
C PHE A 303 10.63 14.27 -3.23
N LYS A 304 11.43 13.21 -3.24
CA LYS A 304 12.62 13.11 -2.37
C LYS A 304 13.62 14.24 -2.61
N VAL A 305 13.84 14.59 -3.88
CA VAL A 305 14.72 15.71 -4.25
C VAL A 305 14.16 17.04 -3.73
N GLU A 306 12.90 17.32 -3.97
CA GLU A 306 12.23 18.55 -3.52
C GLU A 306 12.25 18.67 -1.99
N TYR A 307 11.90 17.59 -1.30
CA TYR A 307 11.90 17.52 0.16
C TYR A 307 13.31 17.78 0.73
N ASN A 308 14.32 17.14 0.16
CA ASN A 308 15.70 17.34 0.59
C ASN A 308 16.20 18.77 0.31
N ASN A 309 15.81 19.36 -0.81
CA ASN A 309 16.17 20.74 -1.14
C ASN A 309 15.55 21.74 -0.14
N ALA A 310 14.29 21.53 0.22
CA ALA A 310 13.56 22.41 1.14
C ALA A 310 14.01 22.26 2.60
N TYR A 311 14.28 21.04 3.05
CA TYR A 311 14.49 20.77 4.49
C TYR A 311 15.85 20.21 4.86
N LYS A 312 16.73 19.91 3.88
CA LYS A 312 18.05 19.28 4.08
C LYS A 312 17.98 17.97 4.88
N LYS A 313 16.86 17.24 4.72
CA LYS A 313 16.55 15.97 5.37
C LYS A 313 16.02 14.97 4.36
N LYS A 314 16.14 13.68 4.69
CA LYS A 314 15.46 12.62 3.93
C LYS A 314 13.98 12.56 4.31
N ALA A 315 13.09 12.48 3.32
CA ALA A 315 11.67 12.25 3.56
C ALA A 315 11.45 10.83 4.10
N ASN A 316 10.50 10.70 5.03
CA ASN A 316 9.97 9.38 5.37
C ASN A 316 9.07 8.89 4.21
N GLN A 317 9.13 7.61 3.92
CA GLN A 317 8.37 7.00 2.83
C GLN A 317 6.84 7.17 2.99
N LEU A 318 6.35 7.18 4.24
CA LEU A 318 4.93 7.38 4.55
C LEU A 318 4.45 8.84 4.33
N SER A 319 5.35 9.75 3.98
CA SER A 319 5.03 11.17 3.78
C SER A 319 4.88 11.57 2.31
N PHE A 320 4.94 10.60 1.40
CA PHE A 320 4.70 10.80 -0.05
C PHE A 320 3.19 10.64 -0.43
#